data_356ab7885568567831a8566f88101799
#
_entry.id   356ab7885568567831a8566f88101799
#
_cell.length_a   1.000
_cell.length_b   1.000
_cell.length_c   1.000
_cell.angle_alpha   90.00
_cell.angle_beta   90.00
_cell.angle_gamma   90.00
#
_symmetry.space_group_name_H-M   'P 1'
#
loop_
_entity.id
_entity.type
_entity.pdbx_description
1 polymer ?
#
loop_
_entity_poly.entity_id
_entity_poly.type
_entity_poly.pdbx_seq_one_letter_code
_entity_poly.pdbx_strand_id
1 'polypeptide(L)'
;MSIDIFQSKELKKNKKIKTDPITSEIIRNSLNSAAEQMKKALVRSAFSPIIYEVLDFASAIYDKNYCMLSQSPSLPGFMGTLSFCVEQAVKEVGGEENIFDGDIIIYNNPYGSGSHSQDAALVKPVFIENKLIGYTAIKAHWLDTGGKEPYSTDTCLLY
;
A
#
# COMPACT_ATOMS: atom_id res chain seq x y z
N MET A 1 -22.81 -26.34 -5.11
CA MET A 1 -21.63 -25.97 -4.32
C MET A 1 -21.74 -24.47 -4.10
N SER A 2 -22.34 -24.07 -2.98
CA SER A 2 -22.62 -22.66 -2.64
C SER A 2 -21.35 -22.08 -2.03
N ILE A 3 -20.82 -21.02 -2.66
CA ILE A 3 -19.68 -20.28 -2.10
C ILE A 3 -20.27 -19.22 -1.18
N ASP A 4 -20.20 -19.47 0.13
CA ASP A 4 -20.50 -18.47 1.16
C ASP A 4 -19.38 -17.42 1.20
N ILE A 5 -19.52 -16.38 0.38
CA ILE A 5 -18.55 -15.29 0.24
C ILE A 5 -18.68 -14.22 1.34
N PHE A 6 -19.69 -14.32 2.18
CA PHE A 6 -19.94 -13.35 3.27
C PHE A 6 -20.06 -14.02 4.64
N GLN A 7 -18.95 -14.55 5.16
CA GLN A 7 -18.85 -14.58 6.62
C GLN A 7 -18.47 -13.16 7.07
N SER A 8 -19.48 -12.40 7.49
CA SER A 8 -19.27 -11.16 8.23
C SER A 8 -18.44 -11.49 9.48
N LYS A 9 -17.14 -11.13 9.45
CA LYS A 9 -16.35 -11.08 10.68
C LYS A 9 -17.15 -10.21 11.65
N GLU A 10 -17.60 -10.79 12.77
CA GLU A 10 -18.22 -10.04 13.85
C GLU A 10 -17.30 -8.87 14.17
N LEU A 11 -17.77 -7.65 13.88
CA LEU A 11 -17.11 -6.43 14.29
C LEU A 11 -17.07 -6.49 15.83
N LYS A 12 -15.92 -6.88 16.38
CA LYS A 12 -15.68 -6.76 17.82
C LYS A 12 -16.10 -5.35 18.19
N LYS A 13 -17.11 -5.23 19.07
CA LYS A 13 -17.55 -3.93 19.60
C LYS A 13 -16.34 -3.22 20.18
N ASN A 14 -15.70 -2.39 19.36
CA ASN A 14 -14.63 -1.52 19.83
C ASN A 14 -15.23 -0.64 20.91
N LYS A 15 -14.71 -0.73 22.12
CA LYS A 15 -14.95 0.28 23.16
C LYS A 15 -14.76 1.64 22.50
N LYS A 16 -15.83 2.41 22.37
CA LYS A 16 -15.74 3.80 21.83
C LYS A 16 -14.77 4.56 22.75
N ILE A 17 -13.53 4.66 22.30
CA ILE A 17 -12.58 5.59 22.91
C ILE A 17 -13.18 6.97 22.62
N LYS A 18 -13.57 7.68 23.66
CA LYS A 18 -14.02 9.07 23.56
C LYS A 18 -12.79 9.91 23.21
N THR A 19 -12.51 10.03 21.93
CA THR A 19 -11.43 10.88 21.44
C THR A 19 -11.95 12.31 21.41
N ASP A 20 -11.13 13.25 21.90
CA ASP A 20 -11.41 14.66 21.74
C ASP A 20 -11.49 15.01 20.25
N PRO A 21 -12.55 15.69 19.78
CA PRO A 21 -12.71 16.04 18.37
C PRO A 21 -11.54 16.85 17.80
N ILE A 22 -10.94 17.73 18.61
CA ILE A 22 -9.79 18.56 18.20
C ILE A 22 -8.57 17.67 17.94
N THR A 23 -8.26 16.76 18.87
CA THR A 23 -7.16 15.81 18.72
C THR A 23 -7.35 14.91 17.50
N SER A 24 -8.57 14.42 17.26
CA SER A 24 -8.91 13.62 16.09
C SER A 24 -8.67 14.37 14.78
N GLU A 25 -9.02 15.64 14.74
CA GLU A 25 -8.81 16.51 13.57
C GLU A 25 -7.32 16.78 13.31
N ILE A 26 -6.54 17.01 14.37
CA ILE A 26 -5.09 17.19 14.28
C ILE A 26 -4.43 15.93 13.71
N ILE A 27 -4.80 14.75 14.21
CA ILE A 27 -4.28 13.46 13.71
C ILE A 27 -4.63 13.28 12.24
N ARG A 28 -5.89 13.50 11.86
CA ARG A 28 -6.33 13.37 10.47
C ARG A 28 -5.54 14.27 9.53
N ASN A 29 -5.37 15.54 9.88
CA ASN A 29 -4.62 16.50 9.07
C ASN A 29 -3.13 16.17 9.00
N SER A 30 -2.56 15.64 10.08
CA SER A 30 -1.16 15.17 10.09
C SER A 30 -0.96 13.96 9.17
N LEU A 31 -1.87 12.98 9.19
CA LEU A 31 -1.82 11.83 8.28
C LEU A 31 -1.98 12.24 6.81
N ASN A 32 -2.90 13.17 6.51
CA ASN A 32 -3.06 13.70 5.16
C ASN A 32 -1.80 14.43 4.69
N SER A 33 -1.19 15.24 5.56
CA SER A 33 0.08 15.91 5.27
C SER A 33 1.21 14.91 5.02
N ALA A 34 1.28 13.83 5.80
CA ALA A 34 2.26 12.77 5.61
C ALA A 34 2.08 12.05 4.25
N ALA A 35 0.86 11.69 3.88
CA ALA A 35 0.56 11.09 2.58
C ALA A 35 0.97 12.01 1.41
N GLU A 36 0.68 13.30 1.51
CA GLU A 36 1.12 14.29 0.51
C GLU A 36 2.65 14.45 0.44
N GLN A 37 3.34 14.36 1.57
CA GLN A 37 4.80 14.38 1.60
C GLN A 37 5.39 13.14 0.94
N MET A 38 4.81 11.95 1.17
CA MET A 38 5.21 10.71 0.48
C MET A 38 5.11 10.87 -1.05
N LYS A 39 3.98 11.38 -1.55
CA LYS A 39 3.79 11.70 -2.96
C LYS A 39 4.86 12.64 -3.50
N LYS A 40 5.08 13.77 -2.82
CA LYS A 40 6.07 14.77 -3.24
C LYS A 40 7.49 14.20 -3.25
N ALA A 41 7.84 13.38 -2.26
CA ALA A 41 9.13 12.73 -2.20
C ALA A 41 9.33 11.77 -3.38
N LEU A 42 8.33 10.93 -3.68
CA LEU A 42 8.37 10.03 -4.81
C LEU A 42 8.55 10.78 -6.14
N VAL A 43 7.71 11.77 -6.42
CA VAL A 43 7.78 12.56 -7.66
C VAL A 43 9.13 13.24 -7.84
N ARG A 44 9.73 13.77 -6.75
CA ARG A 44 11.02 14.45 -6.80
C ARG A 44 12.22 13.51 -6.98
N SER A 45 12.09 12.26 -6.51
CA SER A 45 13.18 11.27 -6.57
C SER A 45 13.08 10.33 -7.76
N ALA A 46 11.95 10.29 -8.44
CA ALA A 46 11.71 9.37 -9.54
C ALA A 46 12.50 9.79 -10.81
N PHE A 47 13.05 8.78 -11.48
CA PHE A 47 13.70 8.93 -12.79
C PHE A 47 12.75 8.57 -13.95
N SER A 48 11.63 7.90 -13.67
CA SER A 48 10.66 7.47 -14.67
C SER A 48 9.64 8.56 -14.96
N PRO A 49 9.46 8.98 -16.23
CA PRO A 49 8.41 9.94 -16.62
C PRO A 49 7.01 9.47 -16.26
N ILE A 50 6.76 8.15 -16.25
CA ILE A 50 5.48 7.57 -15.82
C ILE A 50 5.15 7.99 -14.39
N ILE A 51 6.15 8.08 -13.52
CA ILE A 51 5.95 8.46 -12.12
C ILE A 51 5.86 9.98 -11.98
N TYR A 52 6.80 10.75 -12.54
CA TYR A 52 6.87 12.20 -12.25
C TYR A 52 6.05 13.07 -13.20
N GLU A 53 5.69 12.60 -14.43
CA GLU A 53 4.84 13.34 -15.37
C GLU A 53 3.41 12.79 -15.40
N VAL A 54 3.26 11.47 -15.60
CA VAL A 54 1.94 10.83 -15.70
C VAL A 54 1.29 10.62 -14.33
N LEU A 55 2.08 10.58 -13.26
CA LEU A 55 1.66 10.32 -11.87
C LEU A 55 1.02 8.93 -11.71
N ASP A 56 1.54 7.94 -12.43
CA ASP A 56 1.03 6.57 -12.42
C ASP A 56 1.51 5.81 -11.17
N PHE A 57 0.99 6.23 -10.04
CA PHE A 57 1.25 5.63 -8.73
C PHE A 57 0.11 5.95 -7.75
N ALA A 58 0.13 5.28 -6.59
CA ALA A 58 -0.66 5.63 -5.42
C ALA A 58 0.20 5.58 -4.16
N SER A 59 -0.09 6.43 -3.19
CA SER A 59 0.53 6.40 -1.85
C SER A 59 -0.53 6.54 -0.77
N ALA A 60 -0.44 5.71 0.27
CA ALA A 60 -1.41 5.69 1.35
C ALA A 60 -0.79 5.21 2.67
N ILE A 61 -1.51 5.48 3.76
CA ILE A 61 -1.18 5.09 5.13
C ILE A 61 -2.32 4.21 5.65
N TYR A 62 -1.97 3.10 6.26
CA TYR A 62 -2.88 2.08 6.78
C TYR A 62 -2.66 1.84 8.26
N ASP A 63 -3.72 1.47 8.96
CA ASP A 63 -3.60 0.90 10.30
C ASP A 63 -3.11 -0.56 10.24
N LYS A 64 -2.85 -1.16 11.38
CA LYS A 64 -2.43 -2.57 11.48
C LYS A 64 -3.45 -3.58 10.96
N ASN A 65 -4.73 -3.19 10.78
CA ASN A 65 -5.78 -4.04 10.23
C ASN A 65 -6.00 -3.79 8.73
N TYR A 66 -5.04 -3.13 8.07
CA TYR A 66 -5.07 -2.77 6.65
C TYR A 66 -6.19 -1.79 6.27
N CYS A 67 -6.80 -1.12 7.27
CA CYS A 67 -7.77 -0.05 7.00
C CYS A 67 -7.03 1.23 6.61
N MET A 68 -7.42 1.82 5.49
CA MET A 68 -6.81 3.05 5.01
C MET A 68 -7.15 4.23 5.94
N LEU A 69 -6.12 4.91 6.43
CA LEU A 69 -6.23 6.09 7.28
C LEU A 69 -6.12 7.39 6.49
N SER A 70 -5.25 7.40 5.47
CA SER A 70 -5.03 8.55 4.60
C SER A 70 -4.41 8.11 3.28
N GLN A 71 -4.64 8.90 2.23
CA GLN A 71 -4.01 8.74 0.92
C GLN A 71 -3.76 10.08 0.26
N SER A 72 -2.78 10.15 -0.62
CA SER A 72 -2.63 11.30 -1.53
C SER A 72 -3.50 11.14 -2.77
N PRO A 73 -4.00 12.22 -3.38
CA PRO A 73 -4.64 12.16 -4.69
C PRO A 73 -3.69 11.56 -5.74
N SER A 74 -4.11 10.48 -6.40
CA SER A 74 -3.32 9.72 -7.36
C SER A 74 -4.23 8.84 -8.24
N LEU A 75 -3.69 7.88 -8.97
CA LEU A 75 -4.44 7.08 -9.92
C LEU A 75 -5.54 6.25 -9.22
N PRO A 76 -6.83 6.43 -9.57
CA PRO A 76 -7.95 5.76 -8.87
C PRO A 76 -7.85 4.23 -8.85
N GLY A 77 -7.37 3.61 -9.92
CA GLY A 77 -7.20 2.16 -10.02
C GLY A 77 -6.26 1.60 -8.95
N PHE A 78 -5.15 2.28 -8.68
CA PHE A 78 -4.20 1.87 -7.66
C PHE A 78 -4.72 2.14 -6.25
N MET A 79 -5.45 3.24 -6.05
CA MET A 79 -6.05 3.55 -4.75
C MET A 79 -7.00 2.44 -4.28
N GLY A 80 -7.81 1.88 -5.20
CA GLY A 80 -8.75 0.81 -4.88
C GLY A 80 -8.10 -0.54 -4.58
N THR A 81 -6.90 -0.81 -5.11
CA THR A 81 -6.21 -2.10 -4.98
C THR A 81 -5.10 -2.12 -3.94
N LEU A 82 -4.62 -0.96 -3.50
CA LEU A 82 -3.43 -0.87 -2.64
C LEU A 82 -3.63 -1.50 -1.26
N SER A 83 -4.82 -1.43 -0.66
CA SER A 83 -5.11 -2.07 0.63
C SER A 83 -4.97 -3.60 0.56
N PHE A 84 -5.48 -4.21 -0.52
CA PHE A 84 -5.32 -5.65 -0.76
C PHE A 84 -3.86 -6.01 -0.99
N CYS A 85 -3.12 -5.15 -1.69
CA CYS A 85 -1.69 -5.32 -1.93
C CYS A 85 -0.91 -5.33 -0.61
N VAL A 86 -1.19 -4.42 0.32
CA VAL A 86 -0.54 -4.37 1.64
C VAL A 86 -0.83 -5.66 2.42
N GLU A 87 -2.10 -6.07 2.48
CA GLU A 87 -2.49 -7.30 3.18
C GLU A 87 -1.81 -8.54 2.60
N GLN A 88 -1.77 -8.69 1.27
CA GLN A 88 -1.14 -9.84 0.62
C GLN A 88 0.38 -9.82 0.79
N ALA A 89 1.03 -8.66 0.67
CA ALA A 89 2.46 -8.51 0.89
C ALA A 89 2.87 -8.99 2.30
N VAL A 90 2.12 -8.61 3.32
CA VAL A 90 2.36 -9.05 4.71
C VAL A 90 2.12 -10.55 4.86
N LYS A 91 1.10 -11.11 4.25
CA LYS A 91 0.83 -12.56 4.29
C LYS A 91 1.93 -13.39 3.63
N GLU A 92 2.45 -12.94 2.49
CA GLU A 92 3.48 -13.68 1.74
C GLU A 92 4.85 -13.71 2.44
N VAL A 93 5.15 -12.73 3.29
CA VAL A 93 6.35 -12.79 4.15
C VAL A 93 6.14 -13.61 5.43
N GLY A 94 4.96 -14.22 5.58
CA GLY A 94 4.62 -15.10 6.69
C GLY A 94 3.92 -14.43 7.86
N GLY A 95 3.43 -13.19 7.71
CA GLY A 95 2.66 -12.47 8.73
C GLY A 95 3.46 -11.41 9.49
N GLU A 96 2.76 -10.74 10.40
CA GLU A 96 3.33 -9.62 11.17
C GLU A 96 4.52 -10.03 12.05
N GLU A 97 4.60 -11.29 12.45
CA GLU A 97 5.68 -11.85 13.28
C GLU A 97 7.04 -11.92 12.58
N ASN A 98 7.02 -11.83 11.24
CA ASN A 98 8.24 -11.86 10.42
C ASN A 98 8.65 -10.48 9.90
N ILE A 99 8.06 -9.42 10.43
CA ILE A 99 8.29 -8.05 9.99
C ILE A 99 8.90 -7.25 11.14
N PHE A 100 10.00 -6.56 10.85
CA PHE A 100 10.75 -5.78 11.83
C PHE A 100 10.82 -4.30 11.46
N ASP A 101 11.18 -3.47 12.44
CA ASP A 101 11.39 -2.04 12.18
C ASP A 101 12.57 -1.84 11.21
N GLY A 102 12.34 -1.04 10.19
CA GLY A 102 13.30 -0.80 9.11
C GLY A 102 13.09 -1.65 7.86
N ASP A 103 12.27 -2.71 7.92
CA ASP A 103 11.96 -3.53 6.75
C ASP A 103 11.17 -2.75 5.69
N ILE A 104 11.35 -3.16 4.43
CA ILE A 104 10.55 -2.75 3.29
C ILE A 104 10.21 -4.00 2.49
N ILE A 105 8.92 -4.30 2.36
CA ILE A 105 8.44 -5.40 1.54
C ILE A 105 8.21 -4.89 0.13
N ILE A 106 8.80 -5.55 -0.86
CA ILE A 106 8.52 -5.30 -2.28
C ILE A 106 7.53 -6.37 -2.74
N TYR A 107 6.44 -5.94 -3.37
CA TYR A 107 5.38 -6.83 -3.81
C TYR A 107 4.84 -6.44 -5.19
N ASN A 108 4.84 -7.37 -6.13
CA ASN A 108 4.35 -7.14 -7.49
C ASN A 108 3.54 -8.31 -8.08
N ASN A 109 3.02 -9.22 -7.23
CA ASN A 109 2.19 -10.32 -7.71
C ASN A 109 0.83 -9.79 -8.20
N PRO A 110 0.51 -9.84 -9.51
CA PRO A 110 -0.72 -9.27 -10.06
C PRO A 110 -1.97 -9.98 -9.55
N TYR A 111 -1.89 -11.26 -9.23
CA TYR A 111 -3.03 -12.03 -8.72
C TYR A 111 -3.46 -11.60 -7.31
N GLY A 112 -2.53 -11.08 -6.52
CA GLY A 112 -2.83 -10.55 -5.18
C GLY A 112 -3.12 -9.05 -5.16
N SER A 113 -2.64 -8.30 -6.16
CA SER A 113 -2.77 -6.84 -6.20
C SER A 113 -3.83 -6.32 -7.18
N GLY A 114 -4.38 -7.18 -8.04
CA GLY A 114 -5.38 -6.82 -9.03
C GLY A 114 -4.88 -5.91 -10.17
N SER A 115 -3.57 -5.91 -10.45
CA SER A 115 -2.92 -5.15 -11.52
C SER A 115 -1.82 -5.98 -12.19
N HIS A 116 -0.99 -5.39 -13.04
CA HIS A 116 0.09 -6.12 -13.72
C HIS A 116 1.38 -6.15 -12.90
N SER A 117 2.33 -7.00 -13.30
CA SER A 117 3.59 -7.23 -12.57
C SER A 117 4.50 -6.00 -12.52
N GLN A 118 4.34 -5.05 -13.46
CA GLN A 118 5.05 -3.77 -13.45
C GLN A 118 4.59 -2.84 -12.33
N ASP A 119 3.41 -3.07 -11.75
CA ASP A 119 2.86 -2.26 -10.67
C ASP A 119 3.40 -2.71 -9.31
N ALA A 120 4.68 -2.48 -9.10
CA ALA A 120 5.34 -2.87 -7.87
C ALA A 120 4.93 -1.95 -6.70
N ALA A 121 4.64 -2.58 -5.57
CA ALA A 121 4.37 -1.90 -4.31
C ALA A 121 5.56 -2.02 -3.36
N LEU A 122 5.81 -0.94 -2.64
CA LEU A 122 6.70 -0.88 -1.49
C LEU A 122 5.84 -0.70 -0.25
N VAL A 123 5.89 -1.66 0.65
CA VAL A 123 5.14 -1.63 1.91
C VAL A 123 6.14 -1.54 3.05
N LYS A 124 6.05 -0.48 3.84
CA LYS A 124 6.90 -0.27 5.00
C LYS A 124 6.07 -0.32 6.28
N PRO A 125 6.38 -1.22 7.22
CA PRO A 125 5.76 -1.24 8.53
C PRO A 125 6.18 -0.02 9.35
N VAL A 126 5.29 0.46 10.22
CA VAL A 126 5.52 1.59 11.12
C VAL A 126 5.44 1.09 12.56
N PHE A 127 6.55 1.22 13.27
CA PHE A 127 6.65 0.81 14.67
C PHE A 127 6.78 2.02 15.60
N ILE A 128 6.17 1.93 16.77
CA ILE A 128 6.40 2.82 17.90
C ILE A 128 6.68 1.95 19.11
N GLU A 129 7.81 2.18 19.79
CA GLU A 129 8.22 1.40 20.97
C GLU A 129 8.17 -0.11 20.73
N ASN A 130 8.69 -0.57 19.59
CA ASN A 130 8.69 -1.98 19.12
C ASN A 130 7.28 -2.56 18.88
N LYS A 131 6.24 -1.73 18.79
CA LYS A 131 4.88 -2.17 18.50
C LYS A 131 4.47 -1.72 17.10
N LEU A 132 4.06 -2.66 16.28
CA LEU A 132 3.49 -2.36 14.96
C LEU A 132 2.18 -1.59 15.12
N ILE A 133 2.10 -0.41 14.51
CA ILE A 133 0.91 0.46 14.54
C ILE A 133 0.21 0.56 13.19
N GLY A 134 0.91 0.29 12.11
CA GLY A 134 0.36 0.37 10.76
C GLY A 134 1.41 0.25 9.68
N TYR A 135 1.04 0.67 8.48
CA TYR A 135 1.88 0.56 7.29
C TYR A 135 1.81 1.84 6.46
N THR A 136 2.92 2.19 5.82
CA THR A 136 2.91 3.10 4.69
C THR A 136 3.13 2.30 3.42
N ALA A 137 2.44 2.64 2.34
CA ALA A 137 2.57 1.93 1.09
C ALA A 137 2.58 2.89 -0.10
N ILE A 138 3.40 2.55 -1.09
CA ILE A 138 3.43 3.19 -2.40
C ILE A 138 3.35 2.07 -3.43
N LYS A 139 2.49 2.23 -4.44
CA LYS A 139 2.42 1.36 -5.61
C LYS A 139 2.62 2.23 -6.83
N ALA A 140 3.53 1.85 -7.70
CA ALA A 140 3.87 2.62 -8.87
C ALA A 140 4.12 1.70 -10.07
N HIS A 141 3.81 2.20 -11.27
CA HIS A 141 4.16 1.52 -12.51
C HIS A 141 5.66 1.69 -12.80
N TRP A 142 6.36 0.56 -12.83
CA TRP A 142 7.79 0.53 -13.14
C TRP A 142 7.98 0.40 -14.65
N LEU A 143 8.91 1.18 -15.18
CA LEU A 143 9.21 1.21 -16.60
C LEU A 143 9.70 -0.14 -17.14
N ASP A 144 10.51 -0.83 -16.34
CA ASP A 144 11.15 -2.08 -16.69
C ASP A 144 11.27 -2.98 -15.45
N THR A 145 10.69 -4.16 -15.55
CA THR A 145 10.77 -5.21 -14.51
C THR A 145 11.47 -6.47 -15.05
N GLY A 146 12.25 -6.34 -16.13
CA GLY A 146 13.01 -7.44 -16.73
C GLY A 146 12.23 -8.22 -17.78
N GLY A 147 11.22 -7.63 -18.42
CA GLY A 147 10.51 -8.21 -19.57
C GLY A 147 11.34 -8.20 -20.85
N LYS A 148 10.75 -8.71 -21.94
CA LYS A 148 11.39 -8.73 -23.26
C LYS A 148 11.73 -7.33 -23.77
N GLU A 149 10.89 -6.36 -23.48
CA GLU A 149 11.04 -4.96 -23.84
C GLU A 149 10.58 -4.07 -22.68
N PRO A 150 11.17 -2.87 -22.49
CA PRO A 150 10.63 -1.89 -21.53
C PRO A 150 9.15 -1.60 -21.84
N TYR A 151 8.34 -1.40 -20.84
CA TYR A 151 6.86 -1.29 -20.91
C TYR A 151 6.11 -2.56 -21.34
N SER A 152 6.80 -3.63 -21.68
CA SER A 152 6.14 -4.85 -22.11
C SER A 152 5.43 -5.53 -20.94
N THR A 153 4.14 -5.84 -21.13
CA THR A 153 3.38 -6.75 -20.27
C THR A 153 3.58 -8.21 -20.68
N ASP A 154 4.34 -8.45 -21.75
CA ASP A 154 4.63 -9.80 -22.21
C ASP A 154 5.44 -10.56 -21.16
N THR A 155 4.93 -11.72 -20.81
CA THR A 155 5.61 -12.64 -19.91
C THR A 155 6.95 -13.01 -20.51
N CYS A 156 8.04 -12.84 -19.75
CA CYS A 156 9.30 -13.48 -20.04
C CYS A 156 9.02 -14.98 -20.18
N LEU A 157 9.16 -15.53 -21.39
CA LEU A 157 9.23 -16.97 -21.54
C LEU A 157 10.50 -17.41 -20.83
N LEU A 158 10.33 -17.95 -19.62
CA LEU A 158 11.39 -18.69 -18.94
C LEU A 158 11.66 -19.94 -19.79
N TYR A 159 12.78 -19.93 -20.50
CA TYR A 159 13.34 -21.12 -21.11
C TYR A 159 14.13 -21.90 -20.09
#